data_2fafd7947ee7c0b7117a7176584de769
#
_entry.id   2fafd7947ee7c0b7117a7176584de769
#
_cell.length_a   1.000
_cell.length_b   1.000
_cell.length_c   1.000
_cell.angle_alpha   90.00
_cell.angle_beta   90.00
_cell.angle_gamma   90.00
#
_symmetry.space_group_name_H-M   'P 1'
#
loop_
_entity.id
_entity.type
_entity.pdbx_description
1 polymer ?
#
loop_
_entity_poly.entity_id
_entity_poly.type
_entity_poly.pdbx_seq_one_letter_code
_entity_poly.pdbx_strand_id
1 'polypeptide(L)'
;MKLLPTLGVLFLAVSLAAQEPQQPPTELTIRIIVPEPDSYVSGITKLKAEILPKMLATRVGQILFSVDGKQVCNVLDPIAAECEWDAGAEVRPHTLRVVANLIGGGRIVDSARTKGLDQVEKVSVDVVQVTAVVTDHGRFVSGLQQRQFKLLEDGVPQTIGHFSSEGSPLEIVVAIDVSESMTLAMPQLKNSVKKFLAALGPKDQVTVAAFNDTMFTLTKRETNVQQRTRAIDRLSAWGGTALYDVIIRGVQQLSKQPGRRVLVVFSDGDDRTSHATIHAVEQAVRANDATLFMVALGRGVKEAQLKSGIERLVNLSGGRALFVERSDQLDGPFADILEELSNQYILGYESKNTTRNGTWREVKLEIPGTNYSVRSRQGYRAPGS
;
A
#
# COMPACT_ATOMS: atom_id res chain seq x y z
N MET A 1 61.35 23.49 45.95
CA MET A 1 61.60 22.12 45.47
C MET A 1 60.29 21.60 44.82
N LYS A 2 60.15 21.73 43.47
CA LYS A 2 58.95 21.40 42.73
C LYS A 2 59.18 20.06 42.02
N LEU A 3 58.36 19.06 42.31
CA LEU A 3 58.32 17.80 41.60
C LEU A 3 57.33 17.92 40.39
N LEU A 4 57.85 17.65 39.20
CA LEU A 4 57.05 17.43 38.00
C LEU A 4 56.54 15.98 37.95
N PRO A 5 55.35 15.73 37.45
CA PRO A 5 54.90 14.39 37.14
C PRO A 5 55.26 14.01 35.69
N THR A 6 55.85 12.84 35.57
CA THR A 6 56.19 12.18 34.31
C THR A 6 54.93 11.66 33.61
N LEU A 7 54.76 12.05 32.34
CA LEU A 7 53.69 11.61 31.45
C LEU A 7 54.09 10.26 30.82
N GLY A 8 53.42 9.18 31.22
CA GLY A 8 53.60 7.88 30.60
C GLY A 8 52.80 7.77 29.29
N VAL A 9 53.49 7.58 28.17
CA VAL A 9 52.88 7.32 26.85
C VAL A 9 52.61 5.83 26.74
N LEU A 10 51.35 5.47 26.70
CA LEU A 10 50.89 4.09 26.47
C LEU A 10 50.88 3.80 24.96
N PHE A 11 51.80 2.99 24.49
CA PHE A 11 51.82 2.46 23.13
C PHE A 11 50.79 1.32 23.04
N LEU A 12 49.67 1.55 22.32
CA LEU A 12 48.78 0.49 21.87
C LEU A 12 49.42 -0.21 20.67
N ALA A 13 49.93 -1.42 20.88
CA ALA A 13 50.35 -2.30 19.78
C ALA A 13 49.10 -2.88 19.11
N VAL A 14 48.74 -2.39 17.90
CA VAL A 14 47.77 -3.02 17.02
C VAL A 14 48.43 -4.24 16.39
N SER A 15 48.09 -5.43 16.87
CA SER A 15 48.48 -6.69 16.23
C SER A 15 47.67 -6.84 14.92
N LEU A 16 48.32 -6.62 13.77
CA LEU A 16 47.84 -7.09 12.48
C LEU A 16 47.91 -8.61 12.51
N ALA A 17 46.75 -9.25 12.66
CA ALA A 17 46.63 -10.67 12.37
C ALA A 17 46.82 -10.86 10.85
N ALA A 18 47.94 -11.37 10.44
CA ALA A 18 48.20 -11.82 9.10
C ALA A 18 47.24 -13.00 8.82
N GLN A 19 46.32 -12.83 7.85
CA GLN A 19 45.57 -13.95 7.30
C GLN A 19 46.56 -14.94 6.68
N GLU A 20 46.62 -16.14 7.22
CA GLU A 20 47.36 -17.23 6.60
C GLU A 20 46.87 -17.45 5.19
N PRO A 21 47.75 -17.59 4.18
CA PRO A 21 47.35 -17.92 2.83
C PRO A 21 46.68 -19.30 2.82
N GLN A 22 45.38 -19.34 2.52
CA GLN A 22 44.65 -20.60 2.32
C GLN A 22 45.39 -21.41 1.26
N GLN A 23 45.91 -22.59 1.61
CA GLN A 23 46.49 -23.53 0.65
C GLN A 23 45.43 -23.89 -0.40
N PRO A 24 45.79 -23.89 -1.71
CA PRO A 24 44.85 -24.24 -2.76
C PRO A 24 44.32 -25.67 -2.52
N PRO A 25 43.01 -25.91 -2.72
CA PRO A 25 42.44 -27.23 -2.49
C PRO A 25 43.12 -28.27 -3.36
N THR A 26 43.61 -29.33 -2.75
CA THR A 26 44.29 -30.46 -3.41
C THR A 26 43.26 -31.39 -4.08
N GLU A 27 42.01 -31.29 -3.70
CA GLU A 27 40.89 -32.09 -4.21
C GLU A 27 40.12 -31.34 -5.29
N LEU A 28 39.72 -32.05 -6.34
CA LEU A 28 38.89 -31.50 -7.41
C LEU A 28 37.48 -31.20 -6.88
N THR A 29 37.09 -29.92 -6.94
CA THR A 29 35.78 -29.46 -6.50
C THR A 29 35.13 -28.59 -7.57
N ILE A 30 33.79 -28.46 -7.50
CA ILE A 30 33.01 -27.55 -8.30
C ILE A 30 32.23 -26.64 -7.37
N ARG A 31 32.09 -25.35 -7.70
CA ARG A 31 31.36 -24.38 -6.90
C ARG A 31 30.49 -23.50 -7.79
N ILE A 32 29.26 -23.28 -7.40
CA ILE A 32 28.36 -22.28 -8.01
C ILE A 32 28.84 -20.90 -7.58
N ILE A 33 29.13 -20.02 -8.57
CA ILE A 33 29.60 -18.67 -8.34
C ILE A 33 28.59 -17.61 -8.83
N VAL A 34 27.68 -17.98 -9.73
CA VAL A 34 26.58 -17.11 -10.19
C VAL A 34 25.33 -17.96 -10.31
N PRO A 35 24.19 -17.53 -9.74
CA PRO A 35 24.08 -16.43 -8.77
C PRO A 35 24.80 -16.75 -7.46
N GLU A 36 25.24 -15.73 -6.78
CA GLU A 36 25.84 -15.90 -5.44
C GLU A 36 24.82 -16.53 -4.48
N PRO A 37 25.26 -17.40 -3.56
CA PRO A 37 24.38 -17.92 -2.50
C PRO A 37 23.66 -16.77 -1.78
N ASP A 38 22.39 -16.99 -1.45
CA ASP A 38 21.53 -16.01 -0.76
C ASP A 38 21.24 -14.72 -1.54
N SER A 39 21.52 -14.66 -2.85
CA SER A 39 21.10 -13.57 -3.74
C SER A 39 19.64 -13.69 -4.16
N TYR A 40 19.07 -12.61 -4.69
CA TYR A 40 17.72 -12.57 -5.27
C TYR A 40 17.82 -12.68 -6.78
N VAL A 41 16.96 -13.50 -7.40
CA VAL A 41 16.96 -13.72 -8.85
C VAL A 41 15.55 -13.61 -9.43
N SER A 42 15.44 -13.07 -10.66
CA SER A 42 14.21 -13.05 -11.46
C SER A 42 14.53 -12.88 -12.93
N GLY A 43 13.65 -13.31 -13.82
CA GLY A 43 13.87 -13.26 -15.27
C GLY A 43 15.04 -14.13 -15.73
N ILE A 44 15.62 -13.78 -16.87
CA ILE A 44 16.78 -14.51 -17.43
C ILE A 44 18.01 -14.33 -16.53
N THR A 45 18.39 -15.39 -15.88
CA THR A 45 19.45 -15.43 -14.87
C THR A 45 20.61 -16.32 -15.39
N LYS A 46 21.84 -15.81 -15.31
CA LYS A 46 23.03 -16.59 -15.64
C LYS A 46 23.34 -17.57 -14.51
N LEU A 47 23.63 -18.80 -14.86
CA LEU A 47 24.19 -19.81 -13.96
C LEU A 47 25.65 -20.03 -14.33
N LYS A 48 26.55 -19.95 -13.37
CA LYS A 48 27.98 -20.18 -13.58
C LYS A 48 28.57 -20.95 -12.42
N ALA A 49 29.42 -21.92 -12.77
CA ALA A 49 30.19 -22.68 -11.79
C ALA A 49 31.69 -22.56 -12.10
N GLU A 50 32.50 -22.75 -11.09
CA GLU A 50 33.96 -22.78 -11.20
C GLU A 50 34.49 -24.11 -10.69
N ILE A 51 35.42 -24.69 -11.45
CA ILE A 51 36.14 -25.92 -11.09
C ILE A 51 37.47 -25.53 -10.44
N LEU A 52 37.73 -26.10 -9.29
CA LEU A 52 38.95 -25.83 -8.53
C LEU A 52 39.70 -27.12 -8.21
N PRO A 53 41.03 -27.17 -8.39
CA PRO A 53 41.87 -26.16 -9.05
C PRO A 53 41.65 -26.16 -10.57
N LYS A 54 41.72 -24.98 -11.20
CA LYS A 54 41.43 -24.77 -12.65
C LYS A 54 42.21 -25.69 -13.59
N MET A 55 43.44 -26.04 -13.23
CA MET A 55 44.27 -26.95 -14.02
C MET A 55 43.69 -28.35 -14.18
N LEU A 56 42.78 -28.78 -13.32
CA LEU A 56 42.11 -30.05 -13.38
C LEU A 56 40.76 -30.04 -14.11
N ALA A 57 40.32 -28.88 -14.63
CA ALA A 57 39.06 -28.75 -15.35
C ALA A 57 38.95 -29.67 -16.55
N THR A 58 40.09 -30.02 -17.21
CA THR A 58 40.16 -30.99 -18.31
C THR A 58 39.74 -32.42 -17.92
N ARG A 59 39.63 -32.73 -16.61
CA ARG A 59 39.13 -34.04 -16.13
C ARG A 59 37.61 -34.09 -16.08
N VAL A 60 36.91 -32.97 -16.32
CA VAL A 60 35.44 -32.90 -16.36
C VAL A 60 34.98 -33.04 -17.79
N GLY A 61 34.07 -33.97 -18.05
CA GLY A 61 33.50 -34.21 -19.37
C GLY A 61 32.16 -33.53 -19.60
N GLN A 62 31.42 -33.25 -18.54
CA GLN A 62 30.06 -32.71 -18.65
C GLN A 62 29.65 -32.01 -17.33
N ILE A 63 28.98 -30.87 -17.44
CA ILE A 63 28.44 -30.14 -16.30
C ILE A 63 26.93 -29.99 -16.49
N LEU A 64 26.16 -30.41 -15.49
CA LEU A 64 24.72 -30.34 -15.46
C LEU A 64 24.28 -29.33 -14.41
N PHE A 65 23.50 -28.36 -14.83
CA PHE A 65 22.83 -27.44 -13.90
C PHE A 65 21.37 -27.86 -13.73
N SER A 66 20.92 -27.89 -12.50
CA SER A 66 19.53 -28.16 -12.12
C SER A 66 19.03 -27.10 -11.18
N VAL A 67 17.76 -26.71 -11.34
CA VAL A 67 17.06 -25.79 -10.45
C VAL A 67 15.77 -26.45 -9.99
N ASP A 68 15.54 -26.44 -8.68
CA ASP A 68 14.36 -27.05 -8.04
C ASP A 68 14.14 -28.52 -8.48
N GLY A 69 15.24 -29.25 -8.64
CA GLY A 69 15.23 -30.64 -9.05
C GLY A 69 15.07 -30.88 -10.55
N LYS A 70 14.86 -29.84 -11.38
CA LYS A 70 14.77 -29.95 -12.84
C LYS A 70 16.09 -29.58 -13.48
N GLN A 71 16.58 -30.39 -14.41
CA GLN A 71 17.75 -30.04 -15.22
C GLN A 71 17.37 -28.88 -16.15
N VAL A 72 18.16 -27.81 -16.12
CA VAL A 72 17.95 -26.57 -16.91
C VAL A 72 18.97 -26.45 -18.02
N CYS A 73 20.21 -26.93 -17.82
CA CYS A 73 21.21 -26.96 -18.87
C CYS A 73 22.26 -28.07 -18.71
N ASN A 74 22.94 -28.31 -19.83
CA ASN A 74 24.02 -29.24 -19.97
C ASN A 74 25.19 -28.54 -20.71
N VAL A 75 26.32 -28.40 -20.05
CA VAL A 75 27.51 -27.72 -20.57
C VAL A 75 28.63 -28.73 -20.78
N LEU A 76 29.16 -28.76 -22.00
CA LEU A 76 30.24 -29.66 -22.38
C LEU A 76 31.62 -28.99 -22.28
N ASP A 77 31.65 -27.66 -22.19
CA ASP A 77 32.88 -26.90 -21.94
C ASP A 77 33.09 -26.62 -20.47
N PRO A 78 34.01 -27.37 -19.79
CA PRO A 78 34.22 -27.17 -18.35
C PRO A 78 34.93 -25.86 -18.00
N ILE A 79 35.48 -25.15 -18.97
CA ILE A 79 36.15 -23.85 -18.75
C ILE A 79 35.08 -22.74 -18.71
N ALA A 80 34.14 -22.76 -19.65
CA ALA A 80 33.05 -21.79 -19.68
C ALA A 80 32.06 -22.01 -18.53
N ALA A 81 31.70 -23.27 -18.26
CA ALA A 81 30.80 -23.73 -17.16
C ALA A 81 29.64 -22.79 -16.83
N GLU A 82 29.01 -22.22 -17.87
CA GLU A 82 27.92 -21.24 -17.70
C GLU A 82 26.77 -21.49 -18.68
N CYS A 83 25.57 -21.08 -18.27
CA CYS A 83 24.37 -21.09 -19.09
C CYS A 83 23.33 -20.09 -18.57
N GLU A 84 22.23 -19.94 -19.28
CA GLU A 84 21.11 -19.08 -18.88
C GLU A 84 19.89 -19.93 -18.50
N TRP A 85 19.16 -19.42 -17.54
CA TRP A 85 17.94 -20.02 -17.04
C TRP A 85 16.92 -18.93 -16.71
N ASP A 86 15.65 -19.14 -17.02
CA ASP A 86 14.57 -18.21 -16.66
C ASP A 86 14.05 -18.53 -15.25
N ALA A 87 14.36 -17.64 -14.31
CA ALA A 87 13.90 -17.70 -12.93
C ALA A 87 12.42 -17.32 -12.77
N GLY A 88 11.77 -16.85 -13.83
CA GLY A 88 10.40 -16.34 -13.81
C GLY A 88 10.32 -14.87 -13.37
N ALA A 89 9.12 -14.28 -13.51
CA ALA A 89 8.89 -12.87 -13.23
C ALA A 89 8.90 -12.54 -11.72
N GLU A 90 8.65 -13.51 -10.86
CA GLU A 90 8.59 -13.33 -9.41
C GLU A 90 9.90 -13.77 -8.76
N VAL A 91 10.35 -12.98 -7.78
CA VAL A 91 11.52 -13.33 -6.97
C VAL A 91 11.14 -14.38 -5.94
N ARG A 92 11.45 -15.65 -6.22
CA ARG A 92 11.19 -16.81 -5.35
C ARG A 92 12.48 -17.46 -4.92
N PRO A 93 12.49 -18.19 -3.79
CA PRO A 93 13.66 -18.99 -3.42
C PRO A 93 13.80 -20.17 -4.37
N HIS A 94 15.02 -20.41 -4.85
CA HIS A 94 15.35 -21.55 -5.71
C HIS A 94 16.52 -22.34 -5.12
N THR A 95 16.50 -23.66 -5.32
CA THR A 95 17.61 -24.53 -4.99
C THR A 95 18.38 -24.86 -6.27
N LEU A 96 19.58 -24.33 -6.37
CA LEU A 96 20.50 -24.56 -7.48
C LEU A 96 21.37 -25.77 -7.17
N ARG A 97 21.65 -26.59 -8.14
CA ARG A 97 22.56 -27.72 -8.04
C ARG A 97 23.38 -27.83 -9.32
N VAL A 98 24.68 -27.99 -9.16
CA VAL A 98 25.60 -28.30 -10.25
C VAL A 98 26.22 -29.66 -10.02
N VAL A 99 26.30 -30.47 -11.08
CA VAL A 99 26.94 -31.77 -11.09
C VAL A 99 27.96 -31.83 -12.24
N ALA A 100 29.23 -32.05 -11.93
CA ALA A 100 30.25 -32.26 -12.93
C ALA A 100 30.60 -33.74 -12.98
N ASN A 101 30.39 -34.38 -14.15
CA ASN A 101 30.75 -35.75 -14.40
C ASN A 101 32.20 -35.83 -14.88
N LEU A 102 33.00 -36.70 -14.26
CA LEU A 102 34.43 -36.80 -14.55
C LEU A 102 34.67 -37.80 -15.71
N ILE A 103 35.65 -37.48 -16.54
CA ILE A 103 36.17 -38.42 -17.55
C ILE A 103 36.85 -39.55 -16.81
N GLY A 104 36.39 -40.79 -17.02
CA GLY A 104 36.89 -41.96 -16.27
C GLY A 104 36.02 -42.38 -15.09
N GLY A 105 34.89 -41.68 -14.85
CA GLY A 105 33.90 -42.01 -13.84
C GLY A 105 34.01 -41.18 -12.57
N GLY A 106 32.91 -41.16 -11.83
CA GLY A 106 32.75 -40.30 -10.65
C GLY A 106 32.10 -38.93 -10.97
N ARG A 107 31.70 -38.25 -9.92
CA ARG A 107 31.06 -36.91 -10.02
C ARG A 107 31.41 -36.04 -8.82
N ILE A 108 31.47 -34.73 -9.06
CA ILE A 108 31.55 -33.71 -8.01
C ILE A 108 30.30 -32.85 -8.08
N VAL A 109 29.84 -32.34 -6.94
CA VAL A 109 28.53 -31.68 -6.83
C VAL A 109 28.68 -30.47 -5.91
N ASP A 110 27.94 -29.41 -6.24
CA ASP A 110 27.71 -28.28 -5.35
C ASP A 110 26.23 -27.85 -5.40
N SER A 111 25.78 -27.18 -4.35
CA SER A 111 24.41 -26.69 -4.26
C SER A 111 24.40 -25.34 -3.56
N ALA A 112 23.59 -24.42 -4.09
CA ALA A 112 23.36 -23.10 -3.55
C ALA A 112 21.85 -22.81 -3.46
N ARG A 113 21.47 -21.86 -2.62
CA ARG A 113 20.09 -21.36 -2.56
C ARG A 113 20.05 -19.88 -2.84
N THR A 114 18.99 -19.46 -3.53
CA THR A 114 18.64 -18.04 -3.67
C THR A 114 17.56 -17.67 -2.67
N LYS A 115 17.37 -16.37 -2.41
CA LYS A 115 16.32 -15.86 -1.54
C LYS A 115 15.09 -15.48 -2.33
N GLY A 116 13.90 -15.69 -1.73
CA GLY A 116 12.66 -15.11 -2.18
C GLY A 116 12.35 -13.82 -1.42
N LEU A 117 11.53 -12.97 -1.99
CA LEU A 117 11.06 -11.77 -1.29
C LEU A 117 10.25 -12.09 -0.02
N ASP A 118 9.71 -13.31 0.07
CA ASP A 118 8.99 -13.79 1.27
C ASP A 118 9.91 -14.06 2.47
N GLN A 119 11.22 -14.13 2.26
CA GLN A 119 12.23 -14.28 3.31
C GLN A 119 12.92 -12.97 3.69
N VAL A 120 12.61 -11.85 3.04
CA VAL A 120 12.84 -10.57 3.67
C VAL A 120 11.95 -10.60 4.91
N GLU A 121 12.52 -10.69 6.10
CA GLU A 121 11.80 -10.26 7.29
C GLU A 121 11.19 -8.92 6.91
N LYS A 122 9.89 -8.93 6.61
CA LYS A 122 9.10 -7.73 6.62
C LYS A 122 9.18 -7.32 8.09
N VAL A 123 10.13 -6.46 8.41
CA VAL A 123 9.89 -5.50 9.45
C VAL A 123 8.72 -4.69 8.90
N SER A 124 7.51 -5.26 9.02
CA SER A 124 6.29 -4.53 8.72
C SER A 124 6.18 -3.58 9.90
N VAL A 125 6.79 -2.44 9.73
CA VAL A 125 6.49 -1.29 10.54
C VAL A 125 5.07 -0.95 10.15
N ASP A 126 4.13 -1.38 10.99
CA ASP A 126 2.70 -1.11 10.81
C ASP A 126 2.48 0.38 11.10
N VAL A 127 2.79 1.23 10.12
CA VAL A 127 2.53 2.66 10.22
C VAL A 127 1.04 2.88 10.12
N VAL A 128 0.46 3.39 11.20
CA VAL A 128 -0.93 3.82 11.24
C VAL A 128 -1.02 5.21 10.63
N GLN A 129 -1.71 5.31 9.48
CA GLN A 129 -1.96 6.59 8.83
C GLN A 129 -3.24 7.22 9.36
N VAL A 130 -3.16 8.49 9.74
CA VAL A 130 -4.28 9.32 10.17
C VAL A 130 -4.37 10.55 9.29
N THR A 131 -5.46 10.64 8.54
CA THR A 131 -5.78 11.86 7.78
C THR A 131 -6.62 12.77 8.66
N ALA A 132 -6.28 14.04 8.73
CA ALA A 132 -6.96 15.01 9.56
C ALA A 132 -7.32 16.31 8.82
N VAL A 133 -8.45 16.87 9.18
CA VAL A 133 -8.89 18.20 8.76
C VAL A 133 -8.97 19.08 9.99
N VAL A 134 -8.40 20.27 9.93
CA VAL A 134 -8.41 21.25 11.01
C VAL A 134 -9.16 22.48 10.55
N THR A 135 -10.12 22.92 11.36
CA THR A 135 -10.91 24.13 11.07
C THR A 135 -10.97 25.05 12.28
N ASP A 136 -11.04 26.35 12.00
CA ASP A 136 -11.35 27.41 12.94
C ASP A 136 -12.64 28.12 12.48
N HIS A 137 -13.71 28.04 13.27
CA HIS A 137 -15.02 28.59 12.92
C HIS A 137 -15.48 28.17 11.49
N GLY A 138 -15.22 26.92 11.12
CA GLY A 138 -15.58 26.35 9.81
C GLY A 138 -14.63 26.68 8.66
N ARG A 139 -13.57 27.47 8.87
CA ARG A 139 -12.52 27.73 7.87
C ARG A 139 -11.34 26.81 8.06
N PHE A 140 -10.80 26.30 6.96
CA PHE A 140 -9.62 25.42 7.02
C PHE A 140 -8.41 26.19 7.59
N VAL A 141 -7.71 25.53 8.50
CA VAL A 141 -6.45 26.03 9.07
C VAL A 141 -5.31 25.30 8.35
N SER A 142 -4.52 26.04 7.57
CA SER A 142 -3.35 25.55 6.85
C SER A 142 -2.05 25.97 7.55
N GLY A 143 -0.92 25.36 7.17
CA GLY A 143 0.42 25.73 7.66
C GLY A 143 0.76 25.25 9.08
N LEU A 144 -0.06 24.37 9.68
CA LEU A 144 0.28 23.75 10.95
C LEU A 144 1.47 22.79 10.78
N GLN A 145 2.32 22.74 11.80
CA GLN A 145 3.50 21.90 11.84
C GLN A 145 3.26 20.69 12.73
N GLN A 146 3.99 19.58 12.48
CA GLN A 146 3.89 18.34 13.24
C GLN A 146 3.87 18.52 14.76
N ARG A 147 4.72 19.41 15.30
CA ARG A 147 4.85 19.69 16.74
C ARG A 147 3.60 20.25 17.41
N GLN A 148 2.66 20.77 16.63
CA GLN A 148 1.40 21.34 17.14
C GLN A 148 0.34 20.25 17.36
N PHE A 149 0.53 19.07 16.77
CA PHE A 149 -0.40 17.97 16.90
C PHE A 149 -0.02 17.07 18.08
N LYS A 150 -1.02 16.67 18.84
CA LYS A 150 -0.93 15.62 19.87
C LYS A 150 -1.81 14.46 19.45
N LEU A 151 -1.19 13.32 19.21
CA LEU A 151 -1.86 12.09 18.81
C LEU A 151 -1.90 11.12 19.98
N LEU A 152 -3.07 10.56 20.25
CA LEU A 152 -3.29 9.57 21.29
C LEU A 152 -3.88 8.31 20.66
N GLU A 153 -3.43 7.16 21.13
CA GLU A 153 -4.03 5.85 20.85
C GLU A 153 -4.45 5.23 22.19
N ASP A 154 -5.72 4.90 22.33
CA ASP A 154 -6.31 4.42 23.59
C ASP A 154 -5.92 5.29 24.80
N GLY A 155 -5.87 6.61 24.61
CA GLY A 155 -5.43 7.58 25.61
C GLY A 155 -3.91 7.71 25.79
N VAL A 156 -3.10 6.86 25.18
CA VAL A 156 -1.62 6.87 25.30
C VAL A 156 -1.00 7.76 24.20
N PRO A 157 -0.18 8.76 24.55
CA PRO A 157 0.49 9.61 23.57
C PRO A 157 1.41 8.81 22.63
N GLN A 158 1.26 9.04 21.34
CA GLN A 158 2.07 8.44 20.29
C GLN A 158 3.05 9.45 19.68
N THR A 159 4.16 8.94 19.14
CA THR A 159 5.14 9.77 18.43
C THR A 159 4.77 9.80 16.94
N ILE A 160 4.53 10.98 16.39
CA ILE A 160 4.28 11.15 14.97
C ILE A 160 5.62 11.00 14.25
N GLY A 161 5.78 9.93 13.46
CA GLY A 161 7.00 9.65 12.69
C GLY A 161 6.96 10.20 11.27
N HIS A 162 5.76 10.42 10.73
CA HIS A 162 5.55 11.00 9.40
C HIS A 162 4.52 12.11 9.46
N PHE A 163 4.78 13.21 8.76
CA PHE A 163 3.87 14.34 8.67
C PHE A 163 3.94 14.99 7.29
N SER A 164 2.79 15.25 6.69
CA SER A 164 2.67 16.00 5.46
C SER A 164 1.44 16.90 5.53
N SER A 165 1.62 18.16 5.14
CA SER A 165 0.54 19.15 4.91
C SER A 165 0.32 19.41 3.43
N GLU A 166 1.15 18.83 2.56
CA GLU A 166 1.02 18.96 1.11
C GLU A 166 0.31 17.74 0.54
N GLY A 167 -0.52 17.97 -0.47
CA GLY A 167 -1.34 16.94 -1.07
C GLY A 167 -0.52 15.85 -1.76
N SER A 168 -0.30 14.72 -1.08
CA SER A 168 0.12 13.50 -1.76
C SER A 168 -0.97 13.08 -2.76
N PRO A 169 -0.60 12.44 -3.89
CA PRO A 169 -1.58 11.95 -4.84
C PRO A 169 -2.67 11.09 -4.19
N LEU A 170 -3.90 11.24 -4.67
CA LEU A 170 -5.05 10.49 -4.20
C LEU A 170 -5.16 9.14 -4.90
N GLU A 171 -5.55 8.14 -4.15
CA GLU A 171 -6.17 6.93 -4.66
C GLU A 171 -7.66 7.03 -4.37
N ILE A 172 -8.45 7.38 -5.38
CA ILE A 172 -9.86 7.74 -5.19
C ILE A 172 -10.78 6.80 -5.97
N VAL A 173 -11.83 6.32 -5.30
CA VAL A 173 -12.97 5.65 -5.92
C VAL A 173 -14.16 6.61 -5.87
N VAL A 174 -14.71 6.90 -7.03
CA VAL A 174 -15.92 7.71 -7.19
C VAL A 174 -17.06 6.76 -7.60
N ALA A 175 -17.98 6.50 -6.68
CA ALA A 175 -19.12 5.62 -6.87
C ALA A 175 -20.41 6.43 -7.08
N ILE A 176 -21.07 6.21 -8.22
CA ILE A 176 -22.22 6.99 -8.68
C ILE A 176 -23.45 6.08 -8.67
N ASP A 177 -24.42 6.45 -7.89
CA ASP A 177 -25.73 5.80 -7.88
C ASP A 177 -26.47 6.05 -9.22
N VAL A 178 -26.80 4.97 -9.88
CA VAL A 178 -27.59 4.99 -11.13
C VAL A 178 -28.89 4.19 -10.94
N SER A 179 -29.40 4.12 -9.73
CA SER A 179 -30.71 3.54 -9.43
C SER A 179 -31.85 4.36 -10.04
N GLU A 180 -33.04 3.77 -10.13
CA GLU A 180 -34.20 4.40 -10.73
C GLU A 180 -34.61 5.71 -10.05
N SER A 181 -34.41 5.82 -8.72
CA SER A 181 -34.69 7.04 -7.96
C SER A 181 -33.84 8.24 -8.39
N MET A 182 -32.66 8.00 -9.00
CA MET A 182 -31.76 9.03 -9.49
C MET A 182 -32.12 9.59 -10.86
N THR A 183 -33.18 9.07 -11.53
CA THR A 183 -33.56 9.43 -12.92
C THR A 183 -33.66 10.94 -13.15
N LEU A 184 -34.37 11.67 -12.27
CA LEU A 184 -34.54 13.12 -12.38
C LEU A 184 -33.25 13.91 -12.11
N ALA A 185 -32.38 13.41 -11.24
CA ALA A 185 -31.12 14.05 -10.88
C ALA A 185 -29.97 13.73 -11.86
N MET A 186 -30.09 12.67 -12.63
CA MET A 186 -29.03 12.10 -13.47
C MET A 186 -28.38 13.11 -14.45
N PRO A 187 -29.09 13.96 -15.19
CA PRO A 187 -28.47 14.92 -16.09
C PRO A 187 -27.53 15.90 -15.35
N GLN A 188 -28.00 16.44 -14.22
CA GLN A 188 -27.23 17.38 -13.42
C GLN A 188 -26.08 16.69 -12.67
N LEU A 189 -26.34 15.50 -12.14
CA LEU A 189 -25.32 14.68 -11.48
C LEU A 189 -24.15 14.39 -12.43
N LYS A 190 -24.43 13.99 -13.67
CA LYS A 190 -23.39 13.77 -14.70
C LYS A 190 -22.52 15.00 -14.91
N ASN A 191 -23.14 16.18 -15.05
CA ASN A 191 -22.41 17.42 -15.27
C ASN A 191 -21.51 17.77 -14.09
N SER A 192 -22.04 17.70 -12.88
CA SER A 192 -21.29 18.02 -11.66
C SER A 192 -20.18 17.02 -11.36
N VAL A 193 -20.44 15.71 -11.56
CA VAL A 193 -19.40 14.65 -11.43
C VAL A 193 -18.27 14.87 -12.45
N LYS A 194 -18.59 15.24 -13.71
CA LYS A 194 -17.55 15.54 -14.70
C LYS A 194 -16.66 16.70 -14.27
N LYS A 195 -17.25 17.80 -13.74
CA LYS A 195 -16.49 18.93 -13.21
C LYS A 195 -15.58 18.50 -12.05
N PHE A 196 -16.12 17.70 -11.13
CA PHE A 196 -15.34 17.14 -10.01
C PHE A 196 -14.17 16.30 -10.51
N LEU A 197 -14.42 15.33 -11.40
CA LEU A 197 -13.38 14.50 -11.99
C LEU A 197 -12.33 15.30 -12.76
N ALA A 198 -12.73 16.38 -13.43
CA ALA A 198 -11.81 17.25 -14.15
C ALA A 198 -10.92 18.08 -13.22
N ALA A 199 -11.39 18.42 -12.02
CA ALA A 199 -10.64 19.20 -11.03
C ALA A 199 -9.65 18.39 -10.21
N LEU A 200 -9.74 17.05 -10.21
CA LEU A 200 -8.75 16.18 -9.56
C LEU A 200 -7.40 16.28 -10.26
N GLY A 201 -6.33 16.15 -9.49
CA GLY A 201 -4.96 16.32 -9.95
C GLY A 201 -4.52 15.33 -11.03
N PRO A 202 -3.49 15.66 -11.82
CA PRO A 202 -2.99 14.79 -12.90
C PRO A 202 -2.25 13.55 -12.38
N LYS A 203 -1.87 13.52 -11.10
CA LYS A 203 -1.23 12.38 -10.44
C LYS A 203 -2.21 11.51 -9.67
N ASP A 204 -3.46 11.97 -9.50
CA ASP A 204 -4.48 11.23 -8.78
C ASP A 204 -4.94 10.01 -9.58
N GLN A 205 -4.98 8.86 -8.91
CA GLN A 205 -5.43 7.59 -9.45
C GLN A 205 -6.94 7.48 -9.24
N VAL A 206 -7.72 7.66 -10.29
CA VAL A 206 -9.18 7.77 -10.20
C VAL A 206 -9.86 6.52 -10.75
N THR A 207 -10.55 5.80 -9.89
CA THR A 207 -11.48 4.75 -10.29
C THR A 207 -12.90 5.32 -10.30
N VAL A 208 -13.55 5.30 -11.45
CA VAL A 208 -14.96 5.68 -11.58
C VAL A 208 -15.80 4.41 -11.63
N ALA A 209 -16.75 4.30 -10.74
CA ALA A 209 -17.71 3.21 -10.68
C ALA A 209 -19.13 3.76 -10.70
N ALA A 210 -20.03 2.97 -11.21
CA ALA A 210 -21.45 3.20 -11.06
C ALA A 210 -22.10 2.01 -10.36
N PHE A 211 -23.23 2.21 -9.72
CA PHE A 211 -23.94 1.14 -9.04
C PHE A 211 -25.45 1.32 -9.03
N ASN A 212 -26.12 0.19 -9.01
CA ASN A 212 -27.53 0.04 -8.73
C ASN A 212 -27.70 -1.19 -7.81
N ASP A 213 -28.24 -2.29 -8.28
CA ASP A 213 -28.26 -3.59 -7.58
C ASP A 213 -26.84 -4.20 -7.47
N THR A 214 -25.93 -3.75 -8.32
CA THR A 214 -24.52 -4.18 -8.33
C THR A 214 -23.58 -3.01 -8.64
N MET A 215 -22.32 -3.12 -8.23
CA MET A 215 -21.28 -2.15 -8.59
C MET A 215 -20.54 -2.58 -9.86
N PHE A 216 -20.39 -1.68 -10.81
CA PHE A 216 -19.62 -1.86 -12.04
C PHE A 216 -18.61 -0.73 -12.23
N THR A 217 -17.38 -1.10 -12.57
CA THR A 217 -16.26 -0.16 -12.76
C THR A 217 -16.27 0.36 -14.19
N LEU A 218 -16.29 1.67 -14.35
CA LEU A 218 -16.26 2.36 -15.65
C LEU A 218 -14.82 2.66 -16.09
N THR A 219 -13.99 3.14 -15.17
CA THR A 219 -12.54 3.33 -15.35
C THR A 219 -11.81 2.87 -14.10
N LYS A 220 -10.57 2.42 -14.24
CA LYS A 220 -9.78 1.91 -13.10
C LYS A 220 -8.45 2.61 -13.03
N ARG A 221 -8.20 3.32 -11.91
CA ARG A 221 -6.96 4.07 -11.65
C ARG A 221 -6.54 4.96 -12.84
N GLU A 222 -7.50 5.70 -13.39
CA GLU A 222 -7.32 6.50 -14.58
C GLU A 222 -6.81 7.90 -14.21
N THR A 223 -5.69 8.30 -14.77
CA THR A 223 -5.12 9.64 -14.61
C THR A 223 -5.54 10.61 -15.70
N ASN A 224 -5.93 10.10 -16.87
CA ASN A 224 -6.36 10.91 -18.00
C ASN A 224 -7.76 11.48 -17.77
N VAL A 225 -7.83 12.81 -17.67
CA VAL A 225 -9.08 13.55 -17.39
C VAL A 225 -10.17 13.25 -18.41
N GLN A 226 -9.83 13.17 -19.71
CA GLN A 226 -10.80 12.94 -20.77
C GLN A 226 -11.41 11.54 -20.70
N GLN A 227 -10.59 10.53 -20.38
CA GLN A 227 -11.07 9.14 -20.24
C GLN A 227 -12.02 9.01 -19.03
N ARG A 228 -11.64 9.53 -17.87
CA ARG A 228 -12.47 9.47 -16.68
C ARG A 228 -13.77 10.26 -16.78
N THR A 229 -13.77 11.38 -17.51
CA THR A 229 -15.00 12.17 -17.73
C THR A 229 -15.93 11.58 -18.80
N ARG A 230 -15.39 11.01 -19.87
CA ARG A 230 -16.19 10.33 -20.92
C ARG A 230 -16.94 9.11 -20.38
N ALA A 231 -16.42 8.44 -19.38
CA ALA A 231 -17.08 7.30 -18.76
C ALA A 231 -18.48 7.64 -18.22
N ILE A 232 -18.68 8.90 -17.81
CA ILE A 232 -19.94 9.39 -17.25
C ILE A 232 -21.05 9.56 -18.32
N ASP A 233 -20.70 9.77 -19.59
CA ASP A 233 -21.68 10.07 -20.65
C ASP A 233 -22.70 8.95 -20.84
N ARG A 234 -22.27 7.70 -20.68
CA ARG A 234 -23.09 6.51 -20.96
C ARG A 234 -23.98 6.07 -19.79
N LEU A 235 -23.90 6.74 -18.64
CA LEU A 235 -24.71 6.39 -17.49
C LEU A 235 -26.20 6.63 -17.78
N SER A 236 -27.04 5.73 -17.31
CA SER A 236 -28.50 5.85 -17.30
C SER A 236 -29.05 5.26 -16.01
N ALA A 237 -30.13 5.83 -15.50
CA ALA A 237 -30.72 5.37 -14.23
C ALA A 237 -31.64 4.16 -14.50
N TRP A 238 -31.46 3.09 -13.70
CA TRP A 238 -32.26 1.88 -13.68
C TRP A 238 -31.94 1.00 -12.50
N GLY A 239 -32.86 0.13 -12.09
CA GLY A 239 -32.62 -0.86 -11.03
C GLY A 239 -32.75 -0.30 -9.60
N GLY A 240 -32.36 -1.12 -8.62
CA GLY A 240 -32.39 -0.78 -7.20
C GLY A 240 -31.12 -0.06 -6.72
N THR A 241 -30.86 -0.11 -5.40
CA THR A 241 -29.73 0.59 -4.77
C THR A 241 -29.05 -0.34 -3.76
N ALA A 242 -27.87 -0.86 -4.07
CA ALA A 242 -27.06 -1.68 -3.18
C ALA A 242 -25.92 -0.84 -2.52
N LEU A 243 -26.28 0.22 -1.82
CA LEU A 243 -25.36 1.21 -1.24
C LEU A 243 -24.35 0.58 -0.26
N TYR A 244 -24.81 -0.30 0.62
CA TYR A 244 -23.94 -0.93 1.62
C TYR A 244 -22.90 -1.83 0.98
N ASP A 245 -23.30 -2.65 0.02
CA ASP A 245 -22.38 -3.51 -0.74
C ASP A 245 -21.32 -2.69 -1.48
N VAL A 246 -21.69 -1.55 -2.02
CA VAL A 246 -20.79 -0.63 -2.75
C VAL A 246 -19.78 0.04 -1.82
N ILE A 247 -20.21 0.50 -0.64
CA ILE A 247 -19.28 1.08 0.33
C ILE A 247 -18.24 0.02 0.75
N ILE A 248 -18.67 -1.20 1.08
CA ILE A 248 -17.77 -2.30 1.44
C ILE A 248 -16.76 -2.58 0.31
N ARG A 249 -17.24 -2.73 -0.93
CA ARG A 249 -16.37 -2.99 -2.09
C ARG A 249 -15.40 -1.84 -2.35
N GLY A 250 -15.87 -0.60 -2.24
CA GLY A 250 -15.06 0.61 -2.43
C GLY A 250 -13.90 0.69 -1.44
N VAL A 251 -14.16 0.55 -0.14
CA VAL A 251 -13.11 0.58 0.88
C VAL A 251 -12.16 -0.62 0.77
N GLN A 252 -12.64 -1.81 0.42
CA GLN A 252 -11.81 -3.00 0.20
C GLN A 252 -10.91 -2.85 -1.04
N GLN A 253 -11.40 -2.22 -2.10
CA GLN A 253 -10.59 -1.94 -3.29
C GLN A 253 -9.47 -0.96 -2.96
N LEU A 254 -9.76 0.07 -2.18
CA LEU A 254 -8.81 1.09 -1.75
C LEU A 254 -7.77 0.54 -0.78
N SER A 255 -8.11 -0.39 0.11
CA SER A 255 -7.18 -0.95 1.11
C SER A 255 -5.94 -1.60 0.51
N LYS A 256 -6.02 -2.04 -0.74
CA LYS A 256 -4.92 -2.68 -1.49
C LYS A 256 -4.02 -1.68 -2.21
N GLN A 257 -4.32 -0.38 -2.14
CA GLN A 257 -3.60 0.66 -2.86
C GLN A 257 -2.74 1.51 -1.91
N PRO A 258 -1.59 2.03 -2.36
CA PRO A 258 -0.78 2.95 -1.57
C PRO A 258 -1.38 4.37 -1.57
N GLY A 259 -0.95 5.22 -0.65
CA GLY A 259 -1.24 6.65 -0.63
C GLY A 259 -2.53 7.03 0.10
N ARG A 260 -3.06 8.21 -0.23
CA ARG A 260 -4.27 8.77 0.38
C ARG A 260 -5.52 8.16 -0.24
N ARG A 261 -6.25 7.40 0.52
CA ARG A 261 -7.40 6.62 0.06
C ARG A 261 -8.70 7.35 0.32
N VAL A 262 -9.48 7.56 -0.72
CA VAL A 262 -10.75 8.30 -0.66
C VAL A 262 -11.84 7.55 -1.39
N LEU A 263 -12.97 7.35 -0.74
CA LEU A 263 -14.21 6.87 -1.36
C LEU A 263 -15.22 8.02 -1.36
N VAL A 264 -15.66 8.42 -2.54
CA VAL A 264 -16.75 9.41 -2.72
C VAL A 264 -17.96 8.69 -3.27
N VAL A 265 -19.08 8.74 -2.57
CA VAL A 265 -20.34 8.10 -2.98
C VAL A 265 -21.41 9.16 -3.22
N PHE A 266 -22.04 9.06 -4.38
CA PHE A 266 -23.19 9.89 -4.76
C PHE A 266 -24.44 9.03 -4.80
N SER A 267 -25.41 9.29 -3.91
CA SER A 267 -26.62 8.48 -3.77
C SER A 267 -27.73 9.29 -3.10
N ASP A 268 -28.96 8.84 -3.20
CA ASP A 268 -30.05 9.32 -2.36
C ASP A 268 -30.04 8.69 -0.94
N GLY A 269 -29.09 7.78 -0.66
CA GLY A 269 -28.84 7.20 0.63
C GLY A 269 -29.79 6.08 1.07
N ASP A 270 -30.73 5.69 0.20
CA ASP A 270 -31.74 4.66 0.48
C ASP A 270 -31.26 3.30 -0.01
N ASP A 271 -30.68 2.52 0.90
CA ASP A 271 -30.24 1.15 0.60
C ASP A 271 -31.45 0.21 0.51
N ARG A 272 -31.63 -0.45 -0.65
CA ARG A 272 -32.79 -1.32 -0.90
C ARG A 272 -32.44 -2.75 -1.24
N THR A 273 -31.30 -2.96 -1.85
CA THR A 273 -30.97 -4.25 -2.46
C THR A 273 -29.64 -4.83 -2.02
N SER A 274 -28.93 -4.20 -1.07
CA SER A 274 -27.71 -4.77 -0.52
C SER A 274 -27.94 -6.09 0.20
N HIS A 275 -26.97 -6.98 0.06
CA HIS A 275 -26.89 -8.19 0.88
C HIS A 275 -26.28 -7.90 2.26
N ALA A 276 -25.43 -6.87 2.33
CA ALA A 276 -24.77 -6.45 3.55
C ALA A 276 -25.72 -5.65 4.46
N THR A 277 -25.47 -5.75 5.76
CA THR A 277 -26.15 -4.92 6.77
C THR A 277 -25.35 -3.66 7.07
N ILE A 278 -26.00 -2.63 7.62
CA ILE A 278 -25.33 -1.42 8.10
C ILE A 278 -24.16 -1.73 9.04
N HIS A 279 -24.32 -2.75 9.91
CA HIS A 279 -23.25 -3.19 10.81
C HIS A 279 -22.03 -3.73 10.05
N ALA A 280 -22.25 -4.49 8.97
CA ALA A 280 -21.15 -4.96 8.10
C ALA A 280 -20.42 -3.80 7.42
N VAL A 281 -21.15 -2.75 6.99
CA VAL A 281 -20.53 -1.51 6.46
C VAL A 281 -19.67 -0.82 7.52
N GLU A 282 -20.19 -0.63 8.72
CA GLU A 282 -19.43 -0.03 9.82
C GLU A 282 -18.14 -0.81 10.12
N GLN A 283 -18.22 -2.13 10.14
CA GLN A 283 -17.04 -2.99 10.33
C GLN A 283 -16.03 -2.81 9.18
N ALA A 284 -16.49 -2.76 7.93
CA ALA A 284 -15.63 -2.57 6.78
C ALA A 284 -14.95 -1.18 6.77
N VAL A 285 -15.70 -0.12 7.09
CA VAL A 285 -15.16 1.25 7.21
C VAL A 285 -14.13 1.33 8.35
N ARG A 286 -14.41 0.72 9.51
CA ARG A 286 -13.47 0.67 10.64
C ARG A 286 -12.20 -0.11 10.34
N ALA A 287 -12.30 -1.17 9.54
CA ALA A 287 -11.17 -2.02 9.17
C ALA A 287 -10.25 -1.40 8.10
N ASN A 288 -10.69 -0.31 7.47
CA ASN A 288 -9.95 0.36 6.39
C ASN A 288 -9.57 1.79 6.79
N ASP A 289 -8.58 2.35 6.12
CA ASP A 289 -8.10 3.72 6.34
C ASP A 289 -8.54 4.71 5.25
N ALA A 290 -9.49 4.29 4.39
CA ALA A 290 -10.07 5.17 3.38
C ALA A 290 -11.00 6.20 4.03
N THR A 291 -10.87 7.46 3.65
CA THR A 291 -11.81 8.53 4.03
C THR A 291 -13.06 8.45 3.16
N LEU A 292 -14.22 8.33 3.79
CA LEU A 292 -15.52 8.22 3.11
C LEU A 292 -16.22 9.58 3.04
N PHE A 293 -16.50 10.04 1.84
CA PHE A 293 -17.40 11.18 1.58
C PHE A 293 -18.70 10.66 0.97
N MET A 294 -19.81 11.22 1.43
CA MET A 294 -21.11 10.94 0.85
C MET A 294 -21.80 12.23 0.45
N VAL A 295 -22.20 12.34 -0.82
CA VAL A 295 -23.05 13.41 -1.31
C VAL A 295 -24.46 12.83 -1.42
N ALA A 296 -25.31 13.19 -0.47
CA ALA A 296 -26.66 12.67 -0.34
C ALA A 296 -27.69 13.62 -0.98
N LEU A 297 -28.53 13.05 -1.86
CA LEU A 297 -29.62 13.76 -2.54
C LEU A 297 -30.99 13.27 -2.05
N GLY A 298 -32.03 13.99 -2.39
CA GLY A 298 -33.41 13.53 -2.32
C GLY A 298 -33.83 13.00 -0.95
N ARG A 299 -34.02 11.69 -0.83
CA ARG A 299 -34.49 11.04 0.40
C ARG A 299 -33.46 11.11 1.52
N GLY A 300 -32.18 10.95 1.24
CA GLY A 300 -31.09 11.06 2.20
C GLY A 300 -31.04 12.42 2.92
N VAL A 301 -31.62 13.47 2.33
CA VAL A 301 -31.75 14.80 2.93
C VAL A 301 -32.99 14.90 3.81
N LYS A 302 -34.10 14.30 3.37
CA LYS A 302 -35.44 14.50 3.96
C LYS A 302 -35.71 13.54 5.11
N GLU A 303 -35.17 12.34 5.08
CA GLU A 303 -35.41 11.31 6.07
C GLU A 303 -34.34 11.31 7.18
N ALA A 304 -34.74 11.69 8.40
CA ALA A 304 -33.81 11.85 9.52
C ALA A 304 -33.01 10.57 9.84
N GLN A 305 -33.59 9.39 9.67
CA GLN A 305 -32.92 8.11 9.90
C GLN A 305 -31.80 7.87 8.88
N LEU A 306 -32.07 8.10 7.58
CA LEU A 306 -31.08 7.98 6.52
C LEU A 306 -29.94 8.98 6.74
N LYS A 307 -30.28 10.23 7.02
CA LYS A 307 -29.30 11.29 7.34
C LYS A 307 -28.39 10.88 8.49
N SER A 308 -28.93 10.45 9.61
CA SER A 308 -28.17 10.00 10.77
C SER A 308 -27.29 8.77 10.48
N GLY A 309 -27.79 7.82 9.69
CA GLY A 309 -27.02 6.65 9.25
C GLY A 309 -25.81 7.03 8.39
N ILE A 310 -26.03 7.94 7.42
CA ILE A 310 -24.97 8.46 6.55
C ILE A 310 -23.91 9.20 7.38
N GLU A 311 -24.32 10.13 8.25
CA GLU A 311 -23.42 10.89 9.12
C GLU A 311 -22.57 9.96 10.01
N ARG A 312 -23.18 8.91 10.57
CA ARG A 312 -22.47 7.93 11.36
C ARG A 312 -21.38 7.21 10.57
N LEU A 313 -21.68 6.74 9.35
CA LEU A 313 -20.73 6.04 8.50
C LEU A 313 -19.54 6.91 8.12
N VAL A 314 -19.77 8.15 7.67
CA VAL A 314 -18.68 9.04 7.25
C VAL A 314 -17.80 9.45 8.44
N ASN A 315 -18.40 9.69 9.62
CA ASN A 315 -17.67 10.07 10.82
C ASN A 315 -16.69 8.98 11.29
N LEU A 316 -17.00 7.69 11.08
CA LEU A 316 -16.08 6.58 11.41
C LEU A 316 -14.75 6.69 10.67
N SER A 317 -14.78 7.16 9.44
CA SER A 317 -13.60 7.29 8.56
C SER A 317 -12.89 8.65 8.69
N GLY A 318 -13.47 9.60 9.43
CA GLY A 318 -13.02 10.99 9.44
C GLY A 318 -13.45 11.79 8.20
N GLY A 319 -14.38 11.26 7.43
CA GLY A 319 -14.95 11.94 6.26
C GLY A 319 -16.15 12.81 6.58
N ARG A 320 -16.91 13.19 5.56
CA ARG A 320 -18.03 14.12 5.69
C ARG A 320 -19.21 13.74 4.78
N ALA A 321 -20.43 13.93 5.29
CA ALA A 321 -21.65 13.90 4.50
C ALA A 321 -22.03 15.33 4.06
N LEU A 322 -22.41 15.45 2.81
CA LEU A 322 -22.92 16.68 2.21
C LEU A 322 -24.33 16.42 1.72
N PHE A 323 -25.30 17.18 2.24
CA PHE A 323 -26.70 17.01 1.95
C PHE A 323 -27.16 18.06 0.96
N VAL A 324 -27.71 17.63 -0.15
CA VAL A 324 -28.10 18.46 -1.29
C VAL A 324 -29.61 18.35 -1.53
N GLU A 325 -30.35 19.37 -1.28
CA GLU A 325 -31.82 19.36 -1.45
C GLU A 325 -32.23 19.28 -2.93
N ARG A 326 -31.45 19.94 -3.80
CA ARG A 326 -31.75 20.06 -5.23
C ARG A 326 -30.52 19.70 -6.06
N SER A 327 -30.71 18.93 -7.10
CA SER A 327 -29.62 18.49 -7.98
C SER A 327 -28.83 19.62 -8.67
N ASP A 328 -29.44 20.80 -8.84
CA ASP A 328 -28.80 21.99 -9.40
C ASP A 328 -27.78 22.65 -8.43
N GLN A 329 -27.75 22.22 -7.17
CA GLN A 329 -26.84 22.72 -6.13
C GLN A 329 -25.61 21.81 -5.92
N LEU A 330 -25.42 20.78 -6.74
CA LEU A 330 -24.35 19.78 -6.56
C LEU A 330 -22.94 20.36 -6.70
N ASP A 331 -22.75 21.42 -7.47
CA ASP A 331 -21.40 22.00 -7.70
C ASP A 331 -20.74 22.51 -6.40
N GLY A 332 -21.52 23.05 -5.46
CA GLY A 332 -21.00 23.51 -4.16
C GLY A 332 -20.37 22.37 -3.33
N PRO A 333 -21.11 21.32 -3.00
CA PRO A 333 -20.59 20.13 -2.32
C PRO A 333 -19.35 19.49 -2.97
N PHE A 334 -19.28 19.50 -4.30
CA PHE A 334 -18.08 19.01 -4.99
C PHE A 334 -16.87 19.92 -4.75
N ALA A 335 -17.06 21.25 -4.80
CA ALA A 335 -16.01 22.19 -4.46
C ALA A 335 -15.55 22.04 -3.01
N ASP A 336 -16.48 21.84 -2.09
CA ASP A 336 -16.19 21.60 -0.67
C ASP A 336 -15.32 20.35 -0.46
N ILE A 337 -15.62 19.24 -1.17
CA ILE A 337 -14.80 18.02 -1.10
C ILE A 337 -13.39 18.28 -1.63
N LEU A 338 -13.25 18.96 -2.77
CA LEU A 338 -11.94 19.28 -3.36
C LEU A 338 -11.12 20.20 -2.46
N GLU A 339 -11.75 21.20 -1.88
CA GLU A 339 -11.12 22.12 -0.93
C GLU A 339 -10.66 21.36 0.31
N GLU A 340 -11.50 20.48 0.87
CA GLU A 340 -11.15 19.64 2.01
C GLU A 340 -9.98 18.70 1.68
N LEU A 341 -10.02 18.00 0.55
CA LEU A 341 -8.94 17.13 0.11
C LEU A 341 -7.60 17.89 -0.07
N SER A 342 -7.66 19.17 -0.41
CA SER A 342 -6.47 20.02 -0.56
C SER A 342 -5.92 20.52 0.77
N ASN A 343 -6.73 20.53 1.85
CA ASN A 343 -6.36 21.06 3.16
C ASN A 343 -6.21 19.98 4.24
N GLN A 344 -5.99 18.74 3.85
CA GLN A 344 -5.78 17.63 4.79
C GLN A 344 -4.33 17.54 5.27
N TYR A 345 -4.15 17.22 6.54
CA TYR A 345 -2.90 16.79 7.13
C TYR A 345 -2.83 15.28 7.13
N ILE A 346 -1.68 14.74 6.81
CA ILE A 346 -1.41 13.29 6.85
C ILE A 346 -0.38 13.05 7.93
N LEU A 347 -0.75 12.26 8.93
CA LEU A 347 0.11 11.87 10.02
C LEU A 347 0.31 10.36 9.98
N GLY A 348 1.53 9.92 10.24
CA GLY A 348 1.85 8.50 10.38
C GLY A 348 2.58 8.26 11.69
N TYR A 349 2.23 7.20 12.39
CA TYR A 349 2.91 6.79 13.61
C TYR A 349 3.01 5.27 13.70
N GLU A 350 4.00 4.80 14.42
CA GLU A 350 4.13 3.41 14.82
C GLU A 350 3.49 3.25 16.19
N SER A 351 2.52 2.34 16.29
CA SER A 351 1.84 2.12 17.55
C SER A 351 2.80 1.56 18.61
N LYS A 352 2.81 2.19 19.80
CA LYS A 352 3.52 1.66 20.98
C LYS A 352 2.92 0.35 21.49
N ASN A 353 1.67 0.07 21.15
CA ASN A 353 1.02 -1.20 21.46
C ASN A 353 1.28 -2.19 20.31
N THR A 354 2.23 -3.08 20.48
CA THR A 354 2.64 -4.07 19.47
C THR A 354 1.75 -5.32 19.42
N THR A 355 0.72 -5.41 20.26
CA THR A 355 -0.15 -6.58 20.35
C THR A 355 -0.98 -6.74 19.07
N ARG A 356 -0.82 -7.85 18.36
CA ARG A 356 -1.56 -8.18 17.13
C ARG A 356 -2.78 -9.05 17.48
N ASN A 357 -3.87 -8.45 17.87
CA ASN A 357 -5.07 -9.16 18.37
C ASN A 357 -6.36 -8.80 17.63
N GLY A 358 -6.30 -8.01 16.56
CA GLY A 358 -7.47 -7.58 15.79
C GLY A 358 -8.45 -6.69 16.55
N THR A 359 -8.09 -6.19 17.75
CA THR A 359 -8.97 -5.31 18.52
C THR A 359 -9.02 -3.91 17.95
N TRP A 360 -10.12 -3.21 18.26
CA TRP A 360 -10.25 -1.78 17.94
C TRP A 360 -9.34 -0.96 18.85
N ARG A 361 -8.66 0.04 18.26
CA ARG A 361 -7.86 1.05 18.95
C ARG A 361 -8.39 2.42 18.61
N GLU A 362 -8.76 3.17 19.63
CA GLU A 362 -9.23 4.53 19.47
C GLU A 362 -8.07 5.47 19.12
N VAL A 363 -8.27 6.34 18.14
CA VAL A 363 -7.30 7.39 17.78
C VAL A 363 -7.93 8.74 18.00
N LYS A 364 -7.24 9.59 18.77
CA LYS A 364 -7.63 10.96 19.02
C LYS A 364 -6.51 11.90 18.62
N LEU A 365 -6.85 12.93 17.85
CA LEU A 365 -5.92 13.96 17.42
C LEU A 365 -6.36 15.31 18.00
N GLU A 366 -5.45 16.02 18.63
CA GLU A 366 -5.69 17.31 19.29
C GLU A 366 -4.63 18.33 18.86
N ILE A 367 -4.99 19.63 18.93
CA ILE A 367 -4.07 20.75 18.80
C ILE A 367 -4.14 21.56 20.09
N PRO A 368 -3.30 21.24 21.08
CA PRO A 368 -3.35 21.87 22.40
C PRO A 368 -3.16 23.37 22.33
N GLY A 369 -3.87 24.10 23.21
CA GLY A 369 -3.78 25.55 23.29
C GLY A 369 -4.58 26.33 22.22
N THR A 370 -5.44 25.62 21.47
CA THR A 370 -6.31 26.23 20.46
C THR A 370 -7.77 25.80 20.65
N ASN A 371 -8.68 26.56 20.03
CA ASN A 371 -10.10 26.17 19.93
C ASN A 371 -10.43 25.56 18.57
N TYR A 372 -9.42 25.03 17.87
CA TYR A 372 -9.61 24.42 16.56
C TYR A 372 -10.43 23.14 16.65
N SER A 373 -11.29 22.95 15.67
CA SER A 373 -11.97 21.69 15.47
C SER A 373 -11.09 20.77 14.63
N VAL A 374 -10.82 19.56 15.14
CA VAL A 374 -10.02 18.56 14.45
C VAL A 374 -10.92 17.37 14.11
N ARG A 375 -11.01 17.03 12.82
CA ARG A 375 -11.74 15.86 12.35
C ARG A 375 -10.76 14.87 11.73
N SER A 376 -10.77 13.63 12.22
CA SER A 376 -9.97 12.51 11.75
C SER A 376 -10.73 11.20 11.94
N ARG A 377 -10.17 10.10 11.45
CA ARG A 377 -10.71 8.77 11.78
C ARG A 377 -10.73 8.54 13.29
N GLN A 378 -11.76 7.85 13.77
CA GLN A 378 -11.94 7.60 15.21
C GLN A 378 -11.04 6.48 15.76
N GLY A 379 -10.43 5.68 14.91
CA GLY A 379 -9.57 4.57 15.31
C GLY A 379 -9.33 3.61 14.16
N TYR A 380 -8.74 2.47 14.49
CA TYR A 380 -8.46 1.40 13.54
C TYR A 380 -8.47 0.03 14.22
N ARG A 381 -8.53 -1.04 13.44
CA ARG A 381 -8.31 -2.39 13.96
C ARG A 381 -6.84 -2.73 13.95
N ALA A 382 -6.31 -3.14 15.09
CA ALA A 382 -4.96 -3.68 15.17
C ALA A 382 -4.81 -4.86 14.18
N PRO A 383 -3.62 -5.08 13.61
CA PRO A 383 -3.37 -6.28 12.81
C PRO A 383 -3.75 -7.53 13.59
N GLY A 384 -4.32 -8.53 12.90
CA GLY A 384 -4.51 -9.86 13.46
C GLY A 384 -3.19 -10.63 13.50
N SER A 385 -3.13 -11.64 14.34
CA SER A 385 -2.01 -12.60 14.40
C SER A 385 -1.96 -13.48 13.16
#